data_3bc0a863bfe48dff084cb3e1432d4f88
#
_entry.id   3bc0a863bfe48dff084cb3e1432d4f88
#
_cell.length_a   1.000
_cell.length_b   1.000
_cell.length_c   1.000
_cell.angle_alpha   90.00
_cell.angle_beta   90.00
_cell.angle_gamma   90.00
#
_symmetry.space_group_name_H-M   'P 1'
#
loop_
_entity.id
_entity.type
_entity.pdbx_description
1 polymer ?
#
loop_
_entity_poly.entity_id
_entity_poly.type
_entity_poly.pdbx_seq_one_letter_code
_entity_poly.pdbx_strand_id
1 'polypeptide(L)'
;MLKFFSAIAMGFVLLFSQMPIATQLYTNRDISLYENELTQQAFADYSYSKNNKIPVKILGITVKNINVKEDKKVYLGGQTVGIAMYTEGLLVTDIISVENENSVFLAPAQDAGIKKGDYILTANGIKLDDVSNIDAVLRGSNGEKIRLSVLRDDTVFETEITPVKSKKDGVYRLGMWMRDSAAGLGTITYVDPDDNTFMALGHSICD
;
A
#
# COMPACT_ATOMS: atom_id res chain seq x y z
N MET A 1 -56.57 -4.39 -11.58
CA MET A 1 -55.94 -3.63 -10.51
C MET A 1 -54.41 -3.84 -10.39
N LEU A 2 -53.92 -5.06 -10.51
CA LEU A 2 -52.46 -5.34 -10.34
C LEU A 2 -51.54 -4.64 -11.39
N LYS A 3 -51.99 -4.47 -12.65
CA LYS A 3 -51.23 -3.80 -13.73
C LYS A 3 -51.12 -2.29 -13.55
N PHE A 4 -52.09 -1.66 -12.88
CA PHE A 4 -52.06 -0.21 -12.59
C PHE A 4 -51.08 0.13 -11.47
N PHE A 5 -50.97 -0.72 -10.47
CA PHE A 5 -49.99 -0.55 -9.38
C PHE A 5 -48.55 -0.73 -9.85
N SER A 6 -48.31 -1.64 -10.81
CA SER A 6 -47.02 -1.85 -11.41
C SER A 6 -46.55 -0.63 -12.22
N ALA A 7 -47.45 0.02 -12.98
CA ALA A 7 -47.13 1.20 -13.80
C ALA A 7 -46.83 2.45 -12.92
N ILE A 8 -47.55 2.61 -11.79
CA ILE A 8 -47.28 3.71 -10.86
C ILE A 8 -45.95 3.50 -10.12
N ALA A 9 -45.65 2.27 -9.70
CA ALA A 9 -44.38 1.95 -9.05
C ALA A 9 -43.21 2.13 -10.02
N MET A 10 -43.37 1.76 -11.29
CA MET A 10 -42.36 1.92 -12.33
C MET A 10 -42.17 3.40 -12.72
N GLY A 11 -43.24 4.20 -12.76
CA GLY A 11 -43.17 5.64 -12.98
C GLY A 11 -42.47 6.38 -11.82
N PHE A 12 -42.67 5.95 -10.58
CA PHE A 12 -42.01 6.51 -9.42
C PHE A 12 -40.51 6.19 -9.43
N VAL A 13 -40.11 4.98 -9.81
CA VAL A 13 -38.70 4.59 -9.97
C VAL A 13 -38.00 5.38 -11.07
N LEU A 14 -38.69 5.65 -12.19
CA LEU A 14 -38.15 6.43 -13.29
C LEU A 14 -38.01 7.93 -12.95
N LEU A 15 -38.92 8.51 -12.18
CA LEU A 15 -38.80 9.89 -11.68
C LEU A 15 -37.66 10.04 -10.67
N PHE A 16 -37.42 9.04 -9.84
CA PHE A 16 -36.31 9.04 -8.88
C PHE A 16 -34.94 8.83 -9.56
N SER A 17 -34.89 8.13 -10.69
CA SER A 17 -33.64 7.92 -11.43
C SER A 17 -33.06 9.17 -12.09
N GLN A 18 -33.86 10.23 -12.22
CA GLN A 18 -33.44 11.52 -12.77
C GLN A 18 -32.78 12.45 -11.72
N MET A 19 -32.84 12.08 -10.42
CA MET A 19 -32.19 12.86 -9.36
C MET A 19 -30.81 12.26 -9.06
N PRO A 20 -29.71 13.06 -9.09
CA PRO A 20 -28.35 12.54 -8.85
C PRO A 20 -28.19 11.84 -7.49
N ILE A 21 -28.96 12.25 -6.49
CA ILE A 21 -28.97 11.59 -5.16
C ILE A 21 -29.74 10.24 -5.19
N ALA A 22 -30.80 10.15 -6.00
CA ALA A 22 -31.59 8.92 -6.08
C ALA A 22 -30.81 7.77 -6.75
N THR A 23 -29.95 8.10 -7.72
CA THR A 23 -29.07 7.10 -8.36
C THR A 23 -28.00 6.58 -7.38
N GLN A 24 -27.52 7.42 -6.48
CA GLN A 24 -26.58 7.00 -5.43
C GLN A 24 -27.24 6.17 -4.33
N LEU A 25 -28.51 6.44 -3.98
CA LEU A 25 -29.29 5.63 -3.03
C LEU A 25 -29.57 4.22 -3.54
N TYR A 26 -29.69 4.07 -4.86
CA TYR A 26 -29.98 2.77 -5.51
C TYR A 26 -28.72 1.89 -5.65
N THR A 27 -27.54 2.50 -5.80
CA THR A 27 -26.27 1.78 -5.79
C THR A 27 -25.85 1.55 -4.33
N ASN A 28 -25.73 0.36 -3.87
CA ASN A 28 -25.39 -0.08 -2.50
C ASN A 28 -24.08 0.53 -1.93
N ARG A 29 -23.73 1.76 -2.34
CA ARG A 29 -22.56 2.50 -1.86
C ARG A 29 -22.89 3.30 -0.61
N ASP A 30 -21.94 3.38 0.31
CA ASP A 30 -22.03 4.28 1.45
C ASP A 30 -22.03 5.74 0.97
N ILE A 31 -23.10 6.46 1.27
CA ILE A 31 -23.24 7.88 0.96
C ILE A 31 -22.79 8.65 2.19
N SER A 32 -21.82 9.55 2.01
CA SER A 32 -21.48 10.56 2.99
C SER A 32 -21.69 11.94 2.37
N LEU A 33 -22.34 12.84 3.11
CA LEU A 33 -22.50 14.24 2.75
C LEU A 33 -21.73 15.08 3.74
N TYR A 34 -21.19 16.21 3.26
CA TYR A 34 -20.63 17.24 4.14
C TYR A 34 -21.75 18.14 4.66
N GLU A 35 -21.52 18.74 5.82
CA GLU A 35 -22.56 19.54 6.50
C GLU A 35 -23.03 20.72 5.64
N ASN A 36 -22.14 21.34 4.86
CA ASN A 36 -22.45 22.45 3.95
C ASN A 36 -23.35 22.04 2.77
N GLU A 37 -23.33 20.78 2.36
CA GLU A 37 -24.17 20.27 1.27
C GLU A 37 -25.63 20.07 1.72
N LEU A 38 -25.87 19.94 3.02
CA LEU A 38 -27.21 19.74 3.60
C LEU A 38 -28.05 21.02 3.58
N THR A 39 -27.42 22.20 3.56
CA THR A 39 -28.11 23.49 3.61
C THR A 39 -28.74 23.90 2.28
N GLN A 40 -28.36 23.29 1.17
CA GLN A 40 -28.81 23.64 -0.18
C GLN A 40 -29.94 22.74 -0.72
N GLN A 41 -30.18 21.62 -0.08
CA GLN A 41 -31.24 20.69 -0.53
C GLN A 41 -32.40 20.68 0.45
N ALA A 42 -33.48 21.33 0.08
CA ALA A 42 -34.75 21.34 0.79
C ALA A 42 -35.38 19.94 0.79
N PHE A 43 -34.85 19.04 1.60
CA PHE A 43 -35.57 17.83 2.02
C PHE A 43 -36.27 18.16 3.33
N ALA A 44 -37.58 18.42 3.24
CA ALA A 44 -38.43 18.56 4.40
C ALA A 44 -38.35 17.25 5.23
N ASP A 45 -38.19 17.38 6.52
CA ASP A 45 -38.20 16.33 7.56
C ASP A 45 -36.91 15.52 7.77
N TYR A 46 -35.78 16.18 8.00
CA TYR A 46 -34.62 15.51 8.59
C TYR A 46 -34.52 15.83 10.08
N SER A 47 -34.65 14.81 10.92
CA SER A 47 -34.21 14.94 12.31
C SER A 47 -32.72 14.57 12.38
N TYR A 48 -31.89 15.58 12.72
CA TYR A 48 -30.46 15.36 12.95
C TYR A 48 -30.27 14.37 14.13
N SER A 49 -29.63 13.24 13.83
CA SER A 49 -29.31 12.26 14.84
C SER A 49 -27.97 12.60 15.49
N LYS A 50 -27.87 12.51 16.82
CA LYS A 50 -26.65 12.71 17.62
C LYS A 50 -25.42 11.90 17.17
N ASN A 51 -25.57 10.99 16.20
CA ASN A 51 -24.52 10.06 15.71
C ASN A 51 -24.02 10.42 14.32
N ASN A 52 -24.11 11.68 13.89
CA ASN A 52 -23.70 12.12 12.55
C ASN A 52 -24.31 11.27 11.40
N LYS A 53 -25.51 10.73 11.62
CA LYS A 53 -26.25 9.95 10.63
C LYS A 53 -27.63 10.51 10.42
N ILE A 54 -28.00 10.79 9.18
CA ILE A 54 -29.33 11.25 8.80
C ILE A 54 -30.11 10.07 8.22
N PRO A 55 -31.24 9.68 8.82
CA PRO A 55 -32.09 8.63 8.27
C PRO A 55 -32.87 9.15 7.05
N VAL A 56 -32.70 8.52 5.91
CA VAL A 56 -33.54 8.77 4.73
C VAL A 56 -34.80 7.94 4.87
N LYS A 57 -35.94 8.62 4.94
CA LYS A 57 -37.24 7.96 5.09
C LYS A 57 -38.07 8.10 3.80
N ILE A 58 -38.67 7.03 3.36
CA ILE A 58 -39.69 7.00 2.31
C ILE A 58 -40.98 6.45 2.93
N LEU A 59 -42.06 7.23 2.84
CA LEU A 59 -43.34 6.87 3.46
C LEU A 59 -43.25 6.52 4.96
N GLY A 60 -42.37 7.22 5.70
CA GLY A 60 -42.15 7.01 7.12
C GLY A 60 -41.21 5.85 7.49
N ILE A 61 -40.76 5.04 6.50
CA ILE A 61 -39.87 3.90 6.72
C ILE A 61 -38.42 4.36 6.41
N THR A 62 -37.48 4.11 7.33
CA THR A 62 -36.07 4.37 7.12
C THR A 62 -35.49 3.38 6.11
N VAL A 63 -35.11 3.86 4.94
CA VAL A 63 -34.55 3.03 3.85
C VAL A 63 -33.03 2.99 3.89
N LYS A 64 -32.38 4.07 4.36
CA LYS A 64 -30.91 4.18 4.45
C LYS A 64 -30.53 5.26 5.47
N ASN A 65 -29.33 5.15 6.02
CA ASN A 65 -28.69 6.20 6.80
C ASN A 65 -27.57 6.85 5.96
N ILE A 66 -27.54 8.19 5.92
CA ILE A 66 -26.47 8.96 5.30
C ILE A 66 -25.55 9.43 6.42
N ASN A 67 -24.25 9.18 6.26
CA ASN A 67 -23.24 9.72 7.19
C ASN A 67 -23.00 11.19 6.87
N VAL A 68 -23.12 12.07 7.87
CA VAL A 68 -22.74 13.47 7.77
C VAL A 68 -21.31 13.60 8.30
N LYS A 69 -20.44 14.23 7.52
CA LYS A 69 -19.08 14.54 7.94
C LYS A 69 -19.00 16.04 8.22
N GLU A 70 -18.28 16.39 9.26
CA GLU A 70 -17.93 17.79 9.53
C GLU A 70 -16.99 18.30 8.45
N ASP A 71 -17.13 19.58 8.12
CA ASP A 71 -16.20 20.24 7.21
C ASP A 71 -14.81 20.29 7.83
N LYS A 72 -13.83 19.72 7.12
CA LYS A 72 -12.45 19.71 7.56
C LYS A 72 -11.67 20.81 6.84
N LYS A 73 -11.02 21.69 7.61
CA LYS A 73 -10.16 22.74 7.07
C LYS A 73 -8.74 22.22 6.99
N VAL A 74 -8.14 22.36 5.84
CA VAL A 74 -6.77 21.91 5.59
C VAL A 74 -5.95 23.03 4.93
N TYR A 75 -4.65 23.04 5.16
CA TYR A 75 -3.73 23.91 4.43
C TYR A 75 -3.34 23.22 3.12
N LEU A 76 -3.53 23.92 2.01
CA LEU A 76 -3.10 23.41 0.71
C LEU A 76 -1.57 23.33 0.66
N GLY A 77 -1.07 22.19 0.17
CA GLY A 77 0.33 21.97 -0.10
C GLY A 77 0.75 22.44 -1.50
N GLY A 78 1.49 21.64 -2.22
CA GLY A 78 2.07 21.91 -3.54
C GLY A 78 3.58 21.88 -3.52
N GLN A 79 4.19 21.64 -2.36
CA GLN A 79 5.64 21.56 -2.22
C GLN A 79 6.13 20.16 -2.61
N THR A 80 7.22 20.09 -3.36
CA THR A 80 7.91 18.83 -3.67
C THR A 80 8.63 18.33 -2.43
N VAL A 81 8.52 17.04 -2.16
CA VAL A 81 9.18 16.36 -1.03
C VAL A 81 9.87 15.10 -1.51
N GLY A 82 11.01 14.79 -0.89
CA GLY A 82 11.63 13.47 -0.98
C GLY A 82 10.91 12.51 -0.03
N ILE A 83 10.62 11.30 -0.53
CA ILE A 83 10.03 10.22 0.27
C ILE A 83 11.10 9.14 0.36
N ALA A 84 11.54 8.81 1.57
CA ALA A 84 12.42 7.68 1.83
C ALA A 84 11.66 6.60 2.58
N MET A 85 11.73 5.37 2.07
CA MET A 85 11.16 4.19 2.70
C MET A 85 12.28 3.22 3.02
N TYR A 86 12.34 2.74 4.24
CA TYR A 86 13.30 1.75 4.68
C TYR A 86 12.60 0.41 4.84
N THR A 87 13.28 -0.67 4.47
CA THR A 87 12.77 -2.03 4.64
C THR A 87 13.29 -2.65 5.93
N GLU A 88 12.51 -3.53 6.52
CA GLU A 88 13.01 -4.39 7.59
C GLU A 88 13.78 -5.56 6.94
N GLY A 89 15.11 -5.51 7.00
CA GLY A 89 15.99 -6.40 6.24
C GLY A 89 16.29 -5.90 4.83
N LEU A 90 17.07 -6.68 4.07
CA LEU A 90 17.46 -6.37 2.70
C LEU A 90 16.49 -7.00 1.70
N LEU A 91 15.82 -6.19 0.91
CA LEU A 91 14.91 -6.64 -0.16
C LEU A 91 15.74 -7.16 -1.34
N VAL A 92 15.50 -8.40 -1.75
CA VAL A 92 16.08 -8.99 -2.97
C VAL A 92 15.34 -8.44 -4.20
N THR A 93 16.03 -7.65 -5.00
CA THR A 93 15.46 -7.01 -6.20
C THR A 93 15.68 -7.84 -7.46
N ASP A 94 16.78 -8.62 -7.51
CA ASP A 94 17.05 -9.51 -8.64
C ASP A 94 18.01 -10.64 -8.26
N ILE A 95 17.99 -11.74 -9.03
CA ILE A 95 18.89 -12.89 -8.90
C ILE A 95 19.80 -12.93 -10.13
N ILE A 96 21.11 -13.01 -9.90
CA ILE A 96 22.12 -13.00 -10.94
C ILE A 96 23.13 -14.15 -10.76
N SER A 97 23.76 -14.57 -11.86
CA SER A 97 24.89 -15.49 -11.80
C SER A 97 26.19 -14.75 -11.53
N VAL A 98 27.12 -15.43 -10.86
CA VAL A 98 28.47 -14.95 -10.55
C VAL A 98 29.47 -15.82 -11.30
N GLU A 99 30.34 -15.21 -12.13
CA GLU A 99 31.45 -15.91 -12.76
C GLU A 99 32.57 -16.12 -11.73
N ASN A 100 32.91 -17.39 -11.46
CA ASN A 100 34.00 -17.73 -10.54
C ASN A 100 35.39 -17.68 -11.22
N GLU A 101 36.45 -17.89 -10.46
CA GLU A 101 37.85 -17.86 -10.94
C GLU A 101 38.11 -18.86 -12.10
N ASN A 102 37.33 -19.95 -12.21
CA ASN A 102 37.44 -20.94 -13.28
C ASN A 102 36.55 -20.63 -14.49
N SER A 103 36.02 -19.42 -14.61
CA SER A 103 35.10 -19.01 -15.68
C SER A 103 33.77 -19.81 -15.73
N VAL A 104 33.33 -20.33 -14.59
CA VAL A 104 32.06 -21.01 -14.44
C VAL A 104 31.04 -20.03 -13.83
N PHE A 105 29.86 -19.94 -14.41
CA PHE A 105 28.76 -19.16 -13.88
C PHE A 105 27.97 -19.96 -12.86
N LEU A 106 27.89 -19.46 -11.62
CA LEU A 106 27.18 -20.08 -10.51
C LEU A 106 26.09 -19.13 -10.03
N ALA A 107 24.97 -19.66 -9.54
CA ALA A 107 23.82 -18.92 -9.07
C ALA A 107 23.52 -19.23 -7.59
N PRO A 108 24.39 -18.82 -6.64
CA PRO A 108 24.30 -19.26 -5.23
C PRO A 108 22.97 -18.88 -4.57
N ALA A 109 22.40 -17.71 -4.88
CA ALA A 109 21.09 -17.33 -4.34
C ALA A 109 19.96 -18.23 -4.85
N GLN A 110 19.98 -18.55 -6.14
CA GLN A 110 19.01 -19.48 -6.74
C GLN A 110 19.13 -20.88 -6.14
N ASP A 111 20.36 -21.38 -5.97
CA ASP A 111 20.66 -22.71 -5.39
C ASP A 111 20.20 -22.77 -3.92
N ALA A 112 20.26 -21.65 -3.20
CA ALA A 112 19.74 -21.52 -1.84
C ALA A 112 18.21 -21.33 -1.78
N GLY A 113 17.51 -21.31 -2.92
CA GLY A 113 16.07 -21.16 -3.01
C GLY A 113 15.55 -19.73 -2.77
N ILE A 114 16.45 -18.72 -2.81
CA ILE A 114 16.09 -17.30 -2.68
C ILE A 114 15.43 -16.84 -3.97
N LYS A 115 14.46 -15.91 -3.85
CA LYS A 115 13.70 -15.36 -4.96
C LYS A 115 13.66 -13.83 -4.89
N LYS A 116 13.40 -13.21 -6.02
CA LYS A 116 13.04 -11.79 -6.09
C LYS A 116 11.81 -11.53 -5.22
N GLY A 117 11.87 -10.47 -4.41
CA GLY A 117 10.83 -10.11 -3.45
C GLY A 117 11.03 -10.67 -2.03
N ASP A 118 12.02 -11.52 -1.80
CA ASP A 118 12.39 -11.97 -0.45
C ASP A 118 13.05 -10.83 0.32
N TYR A 119 12.89 -10.85 1.65
CA TYR A 119 13.63 -10.00 2.57
C TYR A 119 14.63 -10.83 3.35
N ILE A 120 15.91 -10.48 3.28
CA ILE A 120 16.95 -11.12 4.07
C ILE A 120 17.05 -10.38 5.40
N LEU A 121 16.57 -11.01 6.47
CA LEU A 121 16.51 -10.40 7.81
C LEU A 121 17.84 -10.48 8.54
N THR A 122 18.49 -11.64 8.50
CA THR A 122 19.77 -11.86 9.18
C THR A 122 20.73 -12.70 8.34
N ALA A 123 22.02 -12.51 8.56
CA ALA A 123 23.10 -13.37 8.05
C ALA A 123 24.00 -13.77 9.20
N ASN A 124 24.17 -15.07 9.45
CA ASN A 124 24.88 -15.62 10.60
C ASN A 124 24.44 -15.01 11.96
N GLY A 125 23.14 -14.71 12.08
CA GLY A 125 22.55 -14.06 13.27
C GLY A 125 22.77 -12.55 13.36
N ILE A 126 23.48 -11.93 12.44
CA ILE A 126 23.67 -10.48 12.35
C ILE A 126 22.47 -9.90 11.60
N LYS A 127 21.78 -8.92 12.21
CA LYS A 127 20.67 -8.21 11.59
C LYS A 127 21.12 -7.37 10.39
N LEU A 128 20.36 -7.41 9.31
CA LEU A 128 20.68 -6.73 8.06
C LEU A 128 19.79 -5.50 7.86
N ASP A 129 20.04 -4.45 8.64
CA ASP A 129 19.31 -3.17 8.50
C ASP A 129 19.93 -2.25 7.42
N ASP A 130 21.14 -2.56 6.96
CA ASP A 130 21.90 -1.81 5.98
C ASP A 130 22.72 -2.77 5.09
N VAL A 131 22.90 -2.40 3.81
CA VAL A 131 23.69 -3.20 2.85
C VAL A 131 25.13 -3.41 3.32
N SER A 132 25.72 -2.46 4.05
CA SER A 132 27.07 -2.61 4.59
C SER A 132 27.23 -3.79 5.56
N ASN A 133 26.16 -4.21 6.23
CA ASN A 133 26.19 -5.33 7.16
C ASN A 133 26.42 -6.67 6.43
N ILE A 134 25.77 -6.88 5.29
CA ILE A 134 25.99 -8.10 4.50
C ILE A 134 27.39 -8.12 3.89
N ASP A 135 27.95 -6.98 3.50
CA ASP A 135 29.32 -6.87 3.02
C ASP A 135 30.33 -7.26 4.09
N ALA A 136 30.08 -6.89 5.34
CA ALA A 136 30.93 -7.29 6.47
C ALA A 136 30.88 -8.81 6.70
N VAL A 137 29.69 -9.41 6.64
CA VAL A 137 29.49 -10.86 6.77
C VAL A 137 30.21 -11.60 5.64
N LEU A 138 30.07 -11.12 4.39
CA LEU A 138 30.71 -11.73 3.22
C LEU A 138 32.23 -11.72 3.33
N ARG A 139 32.83 -10.57 3.72
CA ARG A 139 34.28 -10.48 3.95
C ARG A 139 34.75 -11.41 5.07
N GLY A 140 33.97 -11.54 6.12
CA GLY A 140 34.31 -12.41 7.24
C GLY A 140 34.12 -13.92 6.98
N SER A 141 33.30 -14.27 5.99
CA SER A 141 32.96 -15.66 5.71
C SER A 141 34.10 -16.47 5.05
N ASN A 142 35.04 -15.80 4.40
CA ASN A 142 36.11 -16.44 3.62
C ASN A 142 35.59 -17.50 2.61
N GLY A 143 34.36 -17.35 2.14
CA GLY A 143 33.71 -18.29 1.23
C GLY A 143 33.01 -19.47 1.92
N GLU A 144 32.98 -19.50 3.23
CA GLU A 144 32.21 -20.49 3.98
C GLU A 144 30.69 -20.21 3.88
N LYS A 145 29.91 -21.23 4.19
CA LYS A 145 28.45 -21.12 4.20
C LYS A 145 27.96 -20.08 5.18
N ILE A 146 27.00 -19.28 4.74
CA ILE A 146 26.31 -18.26 5.51
C ILE A 146 24.88 -18.71 5.74
N ARG A 147 24.43 -18.73 6.99
CA ARG A 147 23.03 -18.98 7.33
C ARG A 147 22.25 -17.68 7.20
N LEU A 148 21.16 -17.72 6.44
CA LEU A 148 20.26 -16.59 6.22
C LEU A 148 18.89 -16.88 6.82
N SER A 149 18.32 -15.88 7.51
CA SER A 149 16.91 -15.83 7.85
C SER A 149 16.19 -14.98 6.80
N VAL A 150 15.19 -15.57 6.15
CA VAL A 150 14.51 -14.98 4.98
C VAL A 150 13.02 -14.89 5.27
N LEU A 151 12.44 -13.73 5.00
CA LEU A 151 10.99 -13.49 5.03
C LEU A 151 10.44 -13.52 3.61
N ARG A 152 9.45 -14.37 3.37
CA ARG A 152 8.69 -14.50 2.11
C ARG A 152 7.21 -14.66 2.44
N ASP A 153 6.32 -13.85 1.86
CA ASP A 153 4.87 -13.95 2.04
C ASP A 153 4.46 -14.14 3.51
N ASP A 154 4.96 -13.27 4.40
CA ASP A 154 4.74 -13.29 5.84
C ASP A 154 5.27 -14.55 6.58
N THR A 155 6.06 -15.38 5.90
CA THR A 155 6.67 -16.58 6.50
C THR A 155 8.18 -16.44 6.58
N VAL A 156 8.72 -16.61 7.79
CA VAL A 156 10.17 -16.64 8.01
C VAL A 156 10.69 -18.08 7.91
N PHE A 157 11.74 -18.26 7.12
CA PHE A 157 12.46 -19.56 7.03
C PHE A 157 13.97 -19.34 7.02
N GLU A 158 14.70 -20.40 7.32
CA GLU A 158 16.16 -20.36 7.28
C GLU A 158 16.68 -21.13 6.06
N THR A 159 17.76 -20.62 5.45
CA THR A 159 18.48 -21.29 4.38
C THR A 159 19.99 -21.05 4.52
N GLU A 160 20.79 -21.85 3.83
CA GLU A 160 22.24 -21.68 3.78
C GLU A 160 22.67 -21.34 2.36
N ILE A 161 23.57 -20.36 2.24
CA ILE A 161 24.14 -19.94 0.96
C ILE A 161 25.67 -19.99 1.02
N THR A 162 26.29 -20.51 -0.03
CA THR A 162 27.75 -20.51 -0.16
C THR A 162 28.16 -19.38 -1.11
N PRO A 163 28.85 -18.34 -0.61
CA PRO A 163 29.31 -17.24 -1.47
C PRO A 163 30.28 -17.72 -2.54
N VAL A 164 30.20 -17.11 -3.72
CA VAL A 164 31.09 -17.39 -4.84
C VAL A 164 32.12 -16.25 -4.98
N LYS A 165 33.41 -16.58 -5.05
CA LYS A 165 34.46 -15.61 -5.31
C LYS A 165 34.43 -15.19 -6.78
N SER A 166 34.14 -13.90 -7.02
CA SER A 166 34.01 -13.33 -8.36
C SER A 166 35.37 -13.23 -9.05
N LYS A 167 35.47 -13.71 -10.27
CA LYS A 167 36.65 -13.57 -11.10
C LYS A 167 36.99 -12.11 -11.40
N LYS A 168 35.99 -11.25 -11.48
CA LYS A 168 36.15 -9.87 -11.89
C LYS A 168 36.97 -9.04 -10.90
N ASP A 169 36.73 -9.26 -9.59
CA ASP A 169 37.28 -8.38 -8.53
C ASP A 169 37.75 -9.17 -7.28
N GLY A 170 37.66 -10.50 -7.32
CA GLY A 170 38.07 -11.34 -6.21
C GLY A 170 37.20 -11.26 -4.96
N VAL A 171 36.04 -10.57 -5.02
CA VAL A 171 35.13 -10.40 -3.90
C VAL A 171 34.11 -11.53 -3.87
N TYR A 172 33.76 -11.98 -2.65
CA TYR A 172 32.70 -12.96 -2.46
C TYR A 172 31.32 -12.34 -2.72
N ARG A 173 30.48 -13.04 -3.48
CA ARG A 173 29.15 -12.58 -3.90
C ARG A 173 28.10 -13.66 -3.68
N LEU A 174 26.88 -13.24 -3.36
CA LEU A 174 25.72 -14.12 -3.16
C LEU A 174 24.91 -14.37 -4.43
N GLY A 175 25.19 -13.65 -5.53
CA GLY A 175 24.43 -13.80 -6.77
C GLY A 175 23.02 -13.19 -6.70
N MET A 176 22.87 -12.08 -5.97
CA MET A 176 21.62 -11.35 -5.90
C MET A 176 21.88 -9.85 -5.71
N TRP A 177 20.96 -9.04 -6.20
CA TRP A 177 20.88 -7.63 -5.90
C TRP A 177 19.98 -7.41 -4.71
N MET A 178 20.38 -6.55 -3.79
CA MET A 178 19.64 -6.24 -2.58
C MET A 178 19.64 -4.74 -2.33
N ARG A 179 18.60 -4.24 -1.64
CA ARG A 179 18.52 -2.86 -1.16
C ARG A 179 17.86 -2.82 0.21
N ASP A 180 18.21 -1.84 1.02
CA ASP A 180 17.67 -1.55 2.35
C ASP A 180 16.63 -0.44 2.33
N SER A 181 16.54 0.30 1.23
CA SER A 181 15.70 1.48 1.11
C SER A 181 15.22 1.70 -0.30
N ALA A 182 14.17 2.47 -0.42
CA ALA A 182 13.71 3.04 -1.67
C ALA A 182 13.44 4.53 -1.47
N ALA A 183 13.82 5.34 -2.44
CA ALA A 183 13.59 6.78 -2.42
C ALA A 183 12.81 7.21 -3.65
N GLY A 184 11.92 8.16 -3.46
CA GLY A 184 11.10 8.74 -4.52
C GLY A 184 10.83 10.21 -4.29
N LEU A 185 10.16 10.81 -5.24
CA LEU A 185 9.66 12.18 -5.17
C LEU A 185 8.15 12.15 -4.99
N GLY A 186 7.65 13.14 -4.27
CA GLY A 186 6.22 13.35 -4.11
C GLY A 186 5.88 14.82 -3.99
N THR A 187 4.60 15.12 -3.92
CA THR A 187 4.08 16.46 -3.69
C THR A 187 3.10 16.42 -2.53
N ILE A 188 3.30 17.26 -1.53
CA ILE A 188 2.34 17.44 -0.45
C ILE A 188 1.06 18.02 -1.05
N THR A 189 -0.06 17.33 -0.87
CA THR A 189 -1.38 17.77 -1.34
C THR A 189 -2.02 18.71 -0.35
N TYR A 190 -2.03 18.34 0.92
CA TYR A 190 -2.53 19.19 2.01
C TYR A 190 -1.91 18.76 3.36
N VAL A 191 -2.01 19.68 4.31
CA VAL A 191 -1.69 19.44 5.73
C VAL A 191 -2.94 19.71 6.56
N ASP A 192 -3.24 18.81 7.46
CA ASP A 192 -4.31 18.89 8.41
C ASP A 192 -3.78 19.44 9.74
N PRO A 193 -4.20 20.64 10.16
CA PRO A 193 -3.71 21.25 11.39
C PRO A 193 -4.29 20.62 12.66
N ASP A 194 -5.45 19.95 12.57
CA ASP A 194 -6.15 19.46 13.76
C ASP A 194 -5.52 18.18 14.32
N ASP A 195 -5.04 17.31 13.44
CA ASP A 195 -4.40 16.05 13.84
C ASP A 195 -2.91 15.97 13.47
N ASN A 196 -2.32 17.05 12.94
CA ASN A 196 -0.93 17.15 12.49
C ASN A 196 -0.55 16.06 11.46
N THR A 197 -1.51 15.68 10.62
CA THR A 197 -1.28 14.75 9.51
C THR A 197 -1.11 15.52 8.21
N PHE A 198 -0.59 14.83 7.20
CA PHE A 198 -0.51 15.36 5.84
C PHE A 198 -0.85 14.28 4.82
N MET A 199 -1.30 14.72 3.65
CA MET A 199 -1.45 13.89 2.48
C MET A 199 -0.41 14.28 1.43
N ALA A 200 0.24 13.30 0.84
CA ALA A 200 1.16 13.50 -0.28
C ALA A 200 0.89 12.49 -1.39
N LEU A 201 1.08 12.92 -2.63
CA LEU A 201 1.10 12.06 -3.80
C LEU A 201 2.55 11.76 -4.17
N GLY A 202 2.94 10.49 -4.13
CA GLY A 202 4.25 10.02 -4.58
C GLY A 202 4.21 9.57 -6.03
N HIS A 203 5.33 9.74 -6.75
CA HIS A 203 5.56 9.06 -8.01
C HIS A 203 5.81 7.57 -7.75
N SER A 204 5.51 6.72 -8.73
CA SER A 204 5.88 5.32 -8.67
C SER A 204 7.40 5.19 -8.61
N ILE A 205 7.88 4.36 -7.68
CA ILE A 205 9.30 4.00 -7.61
C ILE A 205 9.47 2.81 -8.54
N CYS A 206 10.12 3.05 -9.67
CA CYS A 206 10.47 2.02 -10.65
C CYS A 206 11.98 1.76 -10.55
N ASP A 207 12.36 0.50 -10.46
CA ASP A 207 13.74 0.03 -10.60
C ASP A 207 14.04 -0.33 -12.05
#